data_c9d440e3a89bc7f826ce0ab296ce3c1e
#
_entry.id   c9d440e3a89bc7f826ce0ab296ce3c1e
#
_cell.length_a   1.000
_cell.length_b   1.000
_cell.length_c   1.000
_cell.angle_alpha   90.00
_cell.angle_beta   90.00
_cell.angle_gamma   90.00
#
_symmetry.space_group_name_H-M   'P 1'
#
loop_
_entity.id
_entity.type
_entity.pdbx_description
1 polymer ?
#
loop_
_entity_poly.entity_id
_entity_poly.type
_entity_poly.pdbx_seq_one_letter_code
_entity_poly.pdbx_strand_id
1 'polypeptide(L)'
;MRKTNSIKSVELSPFPYVIVEDFLDEETLDLVIDALAGLEYSFSESDLFSYWASVKLTEIDHPALNVLREDLGDKVWRAEVAKAFQVSKLSKIDMAAYVYGLGDFLLPHDDQVENRVIAYSLHLTPDLEEEDGGSLDLFEANKAGKSKLVKRIIPKFNSLNMFEVSDTSWHQVSEILTDIQRLTLTGWYHV
;
A
#
# COMPACT_ATOMS: atom_id res chain seq x y z
N MET A 1 8.90 -5.50 -15.08
CA MET A 1 7.70 -6.38 -14.95
C MET A 1 7.67 -6.97 -13.55
N ARG A 2 6.48 -7.28 -13.00
CA ARG A 2 6.42 -8.01 -11.72
C ARG A 2 7.11 -9.38 -11.87
N LYS A 3 7.80 -9.80 -10.83
CA LYS A 3 8.27 -11.20 -10.76
C LYS A 3 7.05 -12.12 -10.69
N THR A 4 7.15 -13.34 -11.19
CA THR A 4 6.09 -14.37 -11.17
C THR A 4 5.82 -14.91 -9.76
N ASN A 5 5.81 -14.04 -8.76
CA ASN A 5 5.55 -14.41 -7.37
C ASN A 5 4.04 -14.57 -7.17
N SER A 6 3.58 -15.81 -7.06
CA SER A 6 2.19 -16.11 -6.71
C SER A 6 1.91 -15.76 -5.25
N ILE A 7 0.68 -15.36 -4.96
CA ILE A 7 0.18 -15.22 -3.58
C ILE A 7 0.15 -16.60 -2.94
N LYS A 8 1.05 -16.84 -1.98
CA LYS A 8 1.21 -18.17 -1.36
C LYS A 8 0.13 -18.48 -0.33
N SER A 9 -0.17 -17.52 0.55
CA SER A 9 -1.19 -17.63 1.58
C SER A 9 -1.65 -16.26 2.02
N VAL A 10 -2.90 -16.15 2.44
CA VAL A 10 -3.47 -14.96 3.09
C VAL A 10 -3.53 -15.23 4.58
N GLU A 11 -2.96 -14.33 5.38
CA GLU A 11 -3.12 -14.31 6.83
C GLU A 11 -4.50 -13.76 7.17
N LEU A 12 -5.19 -14.35 8.16
CA LEU A 12 -6.58 -14.01 8.47
C LEU A 12 -6.74 -13.16 9.73
N SER A 13 -5.67 -12.90 10.47
CA SER A 13 -5.72 -12.14 11.72
C SER A 13 -4.79 -10.93 11.68
N PRO A 14 -5.27 -9.71 12.03
CA PRO A 14 -6.62 -9.38 12.56
C PRO A 14 -7.72 -9.33 11.50
N PHE A 15 -7.37 -9.25 10.24
CA PHE A 15 -8.24 -9.32 9.04
C PHE A 15 -7.40 -9.86 7.87
N PRO A 16 -8.00 -10.27 6.74
CA PRO A 16 -7.26 -10.84 5.62
C PRO A 16 -6.20 -9.90 5.06
N TYR A 17 -4.92 -10.33 5.07
CA TYR A 17 -3.81 -9.61 4.46
C TYR A 17 -2.74 -10.55 3.90
N VAL A 18 -1.91 -10.04 2.98
CA VAL A 18 -0.76 -10.74 2.41
C VAL A 18 0.38 -9.78 2.14
N ILE A 19 1.60 -10.29 2.23
CA ILE A 19 2.83 -9.59 1.86
C ILE A 19 3.49 -10.39 0.73
N VAL A 20 3.73 -9.74 -0.40
CA VAL A 20 4.46 -10.30 -1.54
C VAL A 20 5.81 -9.61 -1.61
N GLU A 21 6.86 -10.29 -1.17
CA GLU A 21 8.24 -9.78 -1.22
C GLU A 21 8.79 -9.86 -2.64
N ASP A 22 9.78 -9.02 -2.97
CA ASP A 22 10.44 -8.95 -4.28
C ASP A 22 9.45 -8.82 -5.45
N PHE A 23 8.47 -7.93 -5.31
CA PHE A 23 7.33 -7.84 -6.22
C PHE A 23 7.73 -7.46 -7.65
N LEU A 24 8.61 -6.47 -7.83
CA LEU A 24 9.15 -6.05 -9.13
C LEU A 24 10.53 -6.65 -9.39
N ASP A 25 10.86 -6.87 -10.67
CA ASP A 25 12.25 -7.08 -11.06
C ASP A 25 13.05 -5.77 -10.87
N GLU A 26 14.38 -5.90 -10.74
CA GLU A 26 15.28 -4.81 -10.40
C GLU A 26 15.20 -3.66 -11.41
N GLU A 27 15.19 -3.96 -12.73
CA GLU A 27 15.13 -2.95 -13.78
C GLU A 27 13.81 -2.13 -13.69
N THR A 28 12.68 -2.80 -13.52
CA THR A 28 11.38 -2.13 -13.37
C THR A 28 11.32 -1.31 -12.08
N LEU A 29 11.86 -1.84 -10.99
CA LEU A 29 11.91 -1.17 -9.68
C LEU A 29 12.65 0.16 -9.78
N ASP A 30 13.86 0.17 -10.35
CA ASP A 30 14.68 1.37 -10.53
C ASP A 30 13.95 2.41 -11.38
N LEU A 31 13.38 1.99 -12.52
CA LEU A 31 12.61 2.88 -13.40
C LEU A 31 11.37 3.47 -12.73
N VAL A 32 10.70 2.72 -11.86
CA VAL A 32 9.54 3.20 -11.10
C VAL A 32 9.98 4.21 -10.04
N ILE A 33 11.05 3.94 -9.30
CA ILE A 33 11.59 4.86 -8.29
C ILE A 33 12.02 6.19 -8.96
N ASP A 34 12.75 6.13 -10.05
CA ASP A 34 13.18 7.31 -10.80
C ASP A 34 11.99 8.13 -11.31
N ALA A 35 10.95 7.44 -11.83
CA ALA A 35 9.73 8.11 -12.28
C ALA A 35 9.01 8.82 -11.14
N LEU A 36 8.91 8.18 -9.96
CA LEU A 36 8.27 8.77 -8.78
C LEU A 36 9.08 9.92 -8.20
N ALA A 37 10.41 9.84 -8.19
CA ALA A 37 11.28 10.93 -7.74
C ALA A 37 11.17 12.21 -8.60
N GLY A 38 10.76 12.07 -9.87
CA GLY A 38 10.54 13.19 -10.79
C GLY A 38 9.15 13.85 -10.68
N LEU A 39 8.26 13.36 -9.82
CA LEU A 39 6.90 13.90 -9.69
C LEU A 39 6.82 15.09 -8.72
N GLU A 40 5.79 15.90 -8.89
CA GLU A 40 5.40 16.89 -7.91
C GLU A 40 4.51 16.25 -6.83
N TYR A 41 4.78 16.63 -5.58
CA TYR A 41 4.02 16.18 -4.41
C TYR A 41 3.41 17.39 -3.70
N SER A 42 2.17 17.25 -3.25
CA SER A 42 1.48 18.24 -2.44
C SER A 42 1.39 17.78 -1.00
N PHE A 43 1.75 18.66 -0.08
CA PHE A 43 1.60 18.40 1.34
C PHE A 43 0.12 18.42 1.74
N SER A 44 -0.27 17.46 2.56
CA SER A 44 -1.63 17.34 3.10
C SER A 44 -1.55 17.00 4.59
N GLU A 45 -2.27 17.75 5.40
CA GLU A 45 -2.33 17.50 6.86
C GLU A 45 -3.74 17.70 7.41
N SER A 46 -4.04 16.98 8.46
CA SER A 46 -5.23 17.11 9.30
C SER A 46 -4.94 16.50 10.68
N ASP A 47 -5.93 16.51 11.57
CA ASP A 47 -5.82 15.80 12.85
C ASP A 47 -5.62 14.27 12.69
N LEU A 48 -5.86 13.73 11.50
CA LEU A 48 -5.78 12.29 11.23
C LEU A 48 -4.54 11.87 10.44
N PHE A 49 -3.89 12.78 9.76
CA PHE A 49 -2.74 12.47 8.91
C PHE A 49 -1.86 13.67 8.62
N SER A 50 -0.61 13.37 8.28
CA SER A 50 0.37 14.26 7.68
C SER A 50 1.18 13.46 6.66
N TYR A 51 1.26 13.89 5.42
CA TYR A 51 2.04 13.28 4.33
C TYR A 51 2.13 14.17 3.09
N TRP A 52 3.02 13.79 2.18
CA TRP A 52 3.07 14.33 0.82
C TRP A 52 2.46 13.33 -0.15
N ALA A 53 1.60 13.78 -1.04
CA ALA A 53 0.93 12.93 -2.04
C ALA A 53 1.15 13.45 -3.46
N SER A 54 1.35 12.53 -4.39
CA SER A 54 1.33 12.83 -5.82
C SER A 54 -0.12 13.03 -6.31
N VAL A 55 -0.28 13.56 -7.52
CA VAL A 55 -1.53 13.38 -8.27
C VAL A 55 -1.77 11.89 -8.54
N LYS A 56 -2.98 11.54 -8.96
CA LYS A 56 -3.30 10.15 -9.33
C LYS A 56 -2.38 9.65 -10.44
N LEU A 57 -1.61 8.62 -10.17
CA LEU A 57 -0.66 8.04 -11.13
C LEU A 57 -1.34 7.41 -12.35
N THR A 58 -2.62 7.08 -12.22
CA THR A 58 -3.44 6.61 -13.37
C THR A 58 -3.69 7.68 -14.42
N GLU A 59 -3.45 8.95 -14.10
CA GLU A 59 -3.62 10.11 -14.99
C GLU A 59 -2.27 10.56 -15.59
N ILE A 60 -1.15 9.98 -15.15
CA ILE A 60 0.21 10.30 -15.65
C ILE A 60 0.58 9.34 -16.76
N ASP A 61 0.95 9.88 -17.92
CA ASP A 61 1.54 9.10 -19.02
C ASP A 61 3.07 9.08 -18.88
N HIS A 62 3.58 8.02 -18.23
CA HIS A 62 5.00 7.76 -18.08
C HIS A 62 5.28 6.27 -18.29
N PRO A 63 6.29 5.88 -19.11
CA PRO A 63 6.52 4.48 -19.48
C PRO A 63 6.60 3.51 -18.31
N ALA A 64 7.39 3.83 -17.26
CA ALA A 64 7.52 2.96 -16.09
C ALA A 64 6.22 2.85 -15.28
N LEU A 65 5.48 3.96 -15.11
CA LEU A 65 4.20 3.95 -14.40
C LEU A 65 3.10 3.24 -15.20
N ASN A 66 3.16 3.30 -16.54
CA ASN A 66 2.27 2.54 -17.43
C ASN A 66 2.50 1.04 -17.26
N VAL A 67 3.75 0.58 -17.27
CA VAL A 67 4.11 -0.84 -17.03
C VAL A 67 3.59 -1.31 -15.67
N LEU A 68 3.83 -0.53 -14.61
CA LEU A 68 3.35 -0.87 -13.27
C LEU A 68 1.82 -0.93 -13.19
N ARG A 69 1.13 0.03 -13.82
CA ARG A 69 -0.33 0.04 -13.91
C ARG A 69 -0.88 -1.17 -14.67
N GLU A 70 -0.21 -1.54 -15.76
CA GLU A 70 -0.56 -2.74 -16.53
C GLU A 70 -0.34 -4.01 -15.72
N ASP A 71 0.78 -4.14 -15.01
CA ASP A 71 1.09 -5.29 -14.16
C ASP A 71 0.10 -5.46 -12.99
N LEU A 72 -0.24 -4.37 -12.29
CA LEU A 72 -1.24 -4.40 -11.21
C LEU A 72 -2.67 -4.57 -11.75
N GLY A 73 -2.96 -4.03 -12.94
CA GLY A 73 -4.24 -4.13 -13.62
C GLY A 73 -4.43 -5.38 -14.48
N ASP A 74 -3.41 -6.25 -14.60
CA ASP A 74 -3.46 -7.45 -15.43
C ASP A 74 -4.59 -8.39 -15.01
N LYS A 75 -5.26 -9.00 -16.00
CA LYS A 75 -6.43 -9.86 -15.74
C LYS A 75 -6.08 -11.12 -14.95
N VAL A 76 -4.90 -11.70 -15.19
CA VAL A 76 -4.45 -12.92 -14.49
C VAL A 76 -4.11 -12.57 -13.05
N TRP A 77 -3.38 -11.46 -12.84
CA TRP A 77 -3.06 -10.99 -11.50
C TRP A 77 -4.31 -10.63 -10.69
N ARG A 78 -5.24 -9.86 -11.26
CA ARG A 78 -6.51 -9.53 -10.59
C ARG A 78 -7.34 -10.78 -10.25
N ALA A 79 -7.34 -11.80 -11.12
CA ALA A 79 -8.00 -13.06 -10.83
C ALA A 79 -7.32 -13.83 -9.69
N GLU A 80 -5.98 -13.78 -9.60
CA GLU A 80 -5.22 -14.37 -8.50
C GLU A 80 -5.51 -13.66 -7.18
N VAL A 81 -5.47 -12.31 -7.15
CA VAL A 81 -5.84 -11.51 -5.98
C VAL A 81 -7.29 -11.79 -5.57
N ALA A 82 -8.24 -11.76 -6.51
CA ALA A 82 -9.64 -12.04 -6.23
C ALA A 82 -9.85 -13.43 -5.61
N LYS A 83 -9.14 -14.45 -6.13
CA LYS A 83 -9.15 -15.81 -5.57
C LYS A 83 -8.56 -15.87 -4.18
N ALA A 84 -7.42 -15.21 -3.95
CA ALA A 84 -6.72 -15.21 -2.66
C ALA A 84 -7.57 -14.61 -1.54
N PHE A 85 -8.25 -13.49 -1.81
CA PHE A 85 -9.13 -12.80 -0.87
C PHE A 85 -10.61 -13.23 -0.95
N GLN A 86 -10.95 -14.24 -1.77
CA GLN A 86 -12.30 -14.78 -1.94
C GLN A 86 -13.34 -13.73 -2.37
N VAL A 87 -12.92 -12.70 -3.09
CA VAL A 87 -13.82 -11.68 -3.68
C VAL A 87 -14.24 -12.08 -5.09
N SER A 88 -15.44 -11.67 -5.50
CA SER A 88 -16.06 -12.17 -6.75
C SER A 88 -15.33 -11.68 -8.01
N LYS A 89 -14.90 -10.42 -8.04
CA LYS A 89 -14.27 -9.79 -9.19
C LYS A 89 -13.61 -8.48 -8.79
N LEU A 90 -12.47 -8.17 -9.44
CA LEU A 90 -11.81 -6.87 -9.37
C LEU A 90 -11.90 -6.17 -10.73
N SER A 91 -12.39 -4.92 -10.76
CA SER A 91 -12.66 -4.19 -12.01
C SER A 91 -11.54 -3.24 -12.39
N LYS A 92 -11.30 -2.23 -11.61
CA LYS A 92 -10.30 -1.17 -11.84
C LYS A 92 -9.37 -1.01 -10.64
N ILE A 93 -8.28 -0.31 -10.87
CA ILE A 93 -7.36 0.14 -9.82
C ILE A 93 -7.29 1.67 -9.81
N ASP A 94 -7.00 2.25 -8.68
CA ASP A 94 -6.43 3.58 -8.56
C ASP A 94 -5.05 3.49 -7.91
N MET A 95 -4.27 4.56 -8.00
CA MET A 95 -2.85 4.53 -7.67
C MET A 95 -2.36 5.96 -7.41
N ALA A 96 -1.68 6.17 -6.28
CA ALA A 96 -0.97 7.41 -5.98
C ALA A 96 0.32 7.10 -5.19
N ALA A 97 1.30 7.97 -5.27
CA ALA A 97 2.50 7.87 -4.45
C ALA A 97 2.37 8.76 -3.22
N TYR A 98 2.87 8.26 -2.09
CA TYR A 98 2.90 8.95 -0.81
C TYR A 98 4.30 8.95 -0.25
N VAL A 99 4.72 10.11 0.28
CA VAL A 99 5.98 10.28 1.00
C VAL A 99 5.66 10.74 2.41
N TYR A 100 6.20 10.02 3.38
CA TYR A 100 6.15 10.36 4.80
C TYR A 100 7.57 10.71 5.25
N GLY A 101 7.77 11.92 5.77
CA GLY A 101 9.02 12.38 6.40
C GLY A 101 8.91 12.41 7.92
N LEU A 102 9.94 12.91 8.59
CA LEU A 102 9.99 13.04 10.06
C LEU A 102 8.73 13.72 10.61
N GLY A 103 8.02 13.04 11.51
CA GLY A 103 6.78 13.51 12.13
C GLY A 103 5.51 13.23 11.33
N ASP A 104 5.61 12.73 10.09
CA ASP A 104 4.45 12.37 9.28
C ASP A 104 3.85 11.03 9.70
N PHE A 105 2.54 10.90 9.57
CA PHE A 105 1.77 9.74 10.02
C PHE A 105 0.42 9.61 9.30
N LEU A 106 -0.26 8.48 9.50
CA LEU A 106 -1.66 8.28 9.14
C LEU A 106 -2.31 7.46 10.24
N LEU A 107 -3.21 8.08 11.03
CA LEU A 107 -3.87 7.46 12.16
C LEU A 107 -4.79 6.29 11.77
N PRO A 108 -5.24 5.47 12.73
CA PRO A 108 -6.08 4.30 12.45
C PRO A 108 -7.35 4.66 11.66
N HIS A 109 -7.55 3.98 10.54
CA HIS A 109 -8.70 4.10 9.64
C HIS A 109 -8.98 2.74 9.00
N ASP A 110 -10.09 2.61 8.25
CA ASP A 110 -10.55 1.34 7.67
C ASP A 110 -10.63 1.35 6.14
N ASP A 111 -10.28 2.46 5.49
CA ASP A 111 -10.32 2.63 4.03
C ASP A 111 -11.72 2.49 3.38
N GLN A 112 -12.79 2.38 4.15
CA GLN A 112 -14.13 2.18 3.62
C GLN A 112 -14.62 3.39 2.82
N VAL A 113 -14.34 3.34 1.54
CA VAL A 113 -14.87 4.24 0.52
C VAL A 113 -15.54 3.38 -0.54
N GLU A 114 -16.60 3.90 -1.15
CA GLU A 114 -17.44 3.20 -2.11
C GLU A 114 -16.65 2.37 -3.16
N ASN A 115 -16.99 1.10 -3.28
CA ASN A 115 -16.42 0.13 -4.21
C ASN A 115 -14.96 -0.29 -4.00
N ARG A 116 -14.26 0.18 -2.97
CA ARG A 116 -12.94 -0.34 -2.58
C ARG A 116 -13.10 -1.70 -1.91
N VAL A 117 -12.32 -2.69 -2.34
CA VAL A 117 -12.39 -4.05 -1.76
C VAL A 117 -11.04 -4.60 -1.31
N ILE A 118 -9.96 -4.24 -2.00
CA ILE A 118 -8.60 -4.61 -1.61
C ILE A 118 -7.74 -3.36 -1.65
N ALA A 119 -7.12 -3.00 -0.55
CA ALA A 119 -6.06 -2.01 -0.51
C ALA A 119 -4.72 -2.65 -0.85
N TYR A 120 -3.82 -1.90 -1.47
CA TYR A 120 -2.46 -2.34 -1.68
C TYR A 120 -1.46 -1.19 -1.47
N SER A 121 -0.26 -1.55 -1.00
CA SER A 121 0.85 -0.60 -0.82
C SER A 121 2.16 -1.28 -1.22
N LEU A 122 2.80 -0.75 -2.28
CA LEU A 122 4.14 -1.14 -2.70
C LEU A 122 5.17 -0.25 -2.00
N HIS A 123 6.06 -0.86 -1.22
CA HIS A 123 7.07 -0.17 -0.42
C HIS A 123 8.36 0.02 -1.22
N LEU A 124 8.83 1.27 -1.30
CA LEU A 124 9.92 1.69 -2.17
C LEU A 124 11.07 2.39 -1.42
N THR A 125 11.08 2.28 -0.09
CA THR A 125 12.15 2.80 0.75
C THR A 125 13.07 1.66 1.16
N PRO A 126 14.36 1.70 0.76
CA PRO A 126 15.35 0.74 1.26
C PRO A 126 15.65 1.01 2.74
N ASP A 127 16.14 -0.01 3.42
CA ASP A 127 16.74 0.05 4.76
C ASP A 127 15.88 0.73 5.84
N LEU A 128 14.54 0.67 5.70
CA LEU A 128 13.62 1.15 6.74
C LEU A 128 13.55 0.11 7.86
N GLU A 129 13.92 0.55 9.07
CA GLU A 129 14.00 -0.27 10.27
C GLU A 129 12.86 0.07 11.26
N GLU A 130 12.70 -0.73 12.31
CA GLU A 130 11.62 -0.51 13.32
C GLU A 130 11.78 0.83 14.04
N GLU A 131 13.02 1.24 14.31
CA GLU A 131 13.37 2.48 14.99
C GLU A 131 13.03 3.74 14.18
N ASP A 132 12.90 3.62 12.87
CA ASP A 132 12.50 4.73 11.99
C ASP A 132 11.01 5.05 12.08
N GLY A 133 10.21 4.15 12.63
CA GLY A 133 8.76 4.25 12.54
C GLY A 133 8.23 3.86 11.15
N GLY A 134 7.11 4.45 10.73
CA GLY A 134 6.53 4.21 9.39
C GLY A 134 6.01 2.79 9.17
N SER A 135 5.83 2.00 10.22
CA SER A 135 5.24 0.66 10.12
C SER A 135 3.79 0.71 9.65
N LEU A 136 3.35 -0.34 8.96
CA LEU A 136 1.94 -0.63 8.75
C LEU A 136 1.44 -1.44 9.94
N ASP A 137 0.69 -0.79 10.82
CA ASP A 137 0.11 -1.41 12.01
C ASP A 137 -1.32 -1.85 11.74
N LEU A 138 -1.63 -3.12 12.04
CA LEU A 138 -2.96 -3.72 11.88
C LEU A 138 -3.62 -3.93 13.24
N PHE A 139 -4.88 -3.52 13.36
CA PHE A 139 -5.62 -3.52 14.61
C PHE A 139 -6.80 -4.49 14.58
N GLU A 140 -7.04 -5.14 15.70
CA GLU A 140 -8.34 -5.74 15.99
C GLU A 140 -9.26 -4.66 16.56
N ALA A 141 -10.33 -4.35 15.84
CA ALA A 141 -11.36 -3.39 16.28
C ALA A 141 -12.58 -4.14 16.80
N ASN A 142 -13.12 -3.69 17.92
CA ASN A 142 -14.40 -4.17 18.40
C ASN A 142 -15.52 -3.15 18.09
N LYS A 143 -16.78 -3.59 18.17
CA LYS A 143 -17.97 -2.76 17.90
C LYS A 143 -18.11 -1.54 18.82
N ALA A 144 -17.30 -1.42 19.88
CA ALA A 144 -17.27 -0.28 20.79
C ALA A 144 -16.18 0.74 20.41
N GLY A 145 -15.52 0.58 19.24
CA GLY A 145 -14.49 1.48 18.75
C GLY A 145 -13.14 1.37 19.49
N LYS A 146 -12.97 0.35 20.35
CA LYS A 146 -11.66 0.07 20.96
C LYS A 146 -10.85 -0.78 20.00
N SER A 147 -9.70 -0.28 19.61
CA SER A 147 -8.73 -0.99 18.78
C SER A 147 -7.54 -1.47 19.61
N LYS A 148 -7.03 -2.65 19.27
CA LYS A 148 -5.80 -3.22 19.84
C LYS A 148 -4.86 -3.54 18.70
N LEU A 149 -3.63 -3.06 18.78
CA LEU A 149 -2.56 -3.45 17.86
C LEU A 149 -2.34 -4.97 17.96
N VAL A 150 -2.48 -5.65 16.83
CA VAL A 150 -2.28 -7.12 16.74
C VAL A 150 -1.04 -7.45 15.94
N LYS A 151 -0.80 -6.69 14.86
CA LYS A 151 0.34 -6.93 13.97
C LYS A 151 0.99 -5.61 13.61
N ARG A 152 2.32 -5.56 13.72
CA ARG A 152 3.18 -4.52 13.17
C ARG A 152 3.95 -5.11 11.99
N ILE A 153 3.87 -4.46 10.83
CA ILE A 153 4.58 -4.83 9.62
C ILE A 153 5.59 -3.72 9.33
N ILE A 154 6.88 -4.01 9.52
CA ILE A 154 7.93 -3.13 9.05
C ILE A 154 8.01 -3.31 7.53
N PRO A 155 7.81 -2.24 6.75
CA PRO A 155 7.79 -2.35 5.30
C PRO A 155 9.16 -2.76 4.77
N LYS A 156 9.21 -3.83 3.99
CA LYS A 156 10.43 -4.24 3.29
C LYS A 156 10.48 -3.58 1.92
N PHE A 157 11.68 -3.17 1.51
CA PHE A 157 11.91 -2.67 0.16
C PHE A 157 11.42 -3.65 -0.89
N ASN A 158 10.75 -3.15 -1.94
CA ASN A 158 10.15 -3.95 -3.01
C ASN A 158 9.12 -5.00 -2.51
N SER A 159 8.39 -4.71 -1.45
CA SER A 159 7.28 -5.56 -1.00
C SER A 159 5.93 -4.92 -1.28
N LEU A 160 4.99 -5.74 -1.78
CA LEU A 160 3.59 -5.36 -1.98
C LEU A 160 2.76 -5.93 -0.83
N ASN A 161 2.24 -5.06 0.03
CA ASN A 161 1.28 -5.43 1.07
C ASN A 161 -0.12 -5.24 0.52
N MET A 162 -1.00 -6.21 0.71
CA MET A 162 -2.41 -6.12 0.34
C MET A 162 -3.29 -6.59 1.48
N PHE A 163 -4.46 -5.97 1.64
CA PHE A 163 -5.45 -6.39 2.64
C PHE A 163 -6.88 -6.11 2.17
N GLU A 164 -7.81 -6.88 2.71
CA GLU A 164 -9.24 -6.71 2.46
C GLU A 164 -9.75 -5.42 3.14
N VAL A 165 -10.51 -4.61 2.40
CA VAL A 165 -11.18 -3.41 2.93
C VAL A 165 -12.53 -3.81 3.51
N SER A 166 -12.72 -3.58 4.80
CA SER A 166 -13.92 -3.93 5.54
C SER A 166 -14.09 -3.02 6.77
N ASP A 167 -15.19 -3.12 7.48
CA ASP A 167 -15.45 -2.40 8.76
C ASP A 167 -14.53 -2.86 9.90
N THR A 168 -13.74 -3.90 9.70
CA THR A 168 -12.78 -4.43 10.66
C THR A 168 -11.33 -4.24 10.24
N SER A 169 -11.04 -3.74 9.03
CA SER A 169 -9.68 -3.59 8.50
C SER A 169 -8.96 -2.33 9.00
N TRP A 170 -9.03 -2.07 10.31
CA TRP A 170 -8.39 -0.92 10.92
C TRP A 170 -6.87 -1.02 10.87
N HIS A 171 -6.25 -0.01 10.28
CA HIS A 171 -4.81 0.04 10.11
C HIS A 171 -4.29 1.49 10.15
N GLN A 172 -2.99 1.66 10.35
CA GLN A 172 -2.32 2.96 10.37
C GLN A 172 -0.95 2.88 9.73
N VAL A 173 -0.40 4.04 9.36
CA VAL A 173 1.04 4.24 9.21
C VAL A 173 1.53 4.93 10.47
N SER A 174 2.40 4.27 11.26
CA SER A 174 2.97 4.87 12.46
C SER A 174 3.83 6.08 12.10
N GLU A 175 3.99 7.01 13.04
CA GLU A 175 4.81 8.21 12.86
C GLU A 175 6.23 7.86 12.42
N ILE A 176 6.80 8.64 11.50
CA ILE A 176 8.21 8.59 11.12
C ILE A 176 9.02 9.31 12.20
N LEU A 177 10.00 8.61 12.76
CA LEU A 177 10.77 9.06 13.92
C LEU A 177 12.19 9.56 13.60
N THR A 178 12.64 9.37 12.36
CA THR A 178 13.98 9.75 11.89
C THR A 178 13.90 10.56 10.60
N ASP A 179 15.04 11.01 10.07
CA ASP A 179 15.11 11.78 8.82
C ASP A 179 14.86 10.94 7.55
N ILE A 180 14.48 9.66 7.69
CA ILE A 180 14.17 8.81 6.54
C ILE A 180 12.91 9.32 5.82
N GLN A 181 12.89 9.15 4.50
CA GLN A 181 11.70 9.41 3.69
C GLN A 181 11.06 8.08 3.29
N ARG A 182 9.88 7.79 3.82
CA ARG A 182 9.14 6.58 3.50
C ARG A 182 8.30 6.81 2.24
N LEU A 183 8.79 6.30 1.10
CA LEU A 183 8.08 6.32 -0.18
C LEU A 183 7.25 5.05 -0.34
N THR A 184 5.97 5.23 -0.68
CA THR A 184 5.07 4.13 -1.05
C THR A 184 4.22 4.50 -2.25
N LEU A 185 3.88 3.49 -3.03
CA LEU A 185 2.82 3.58 -4.02
C LEU A 185 1.62 2.81 -3.48
N THR A 186 0.53 3.53 -3.24
CA THR A 186 -0.68 2.97 -2.61
C THR A 186 -1.89 3.14 -3.52
N GLY A 187 -2.81 2.21 -3.45
CA GLY A 187 -4.06 2.25 -4.20
C GLY A 187 -5.04 1.17 -3.79
N TRP A 188 -6.11 1.06 -4.55
CA TRP A 188 -7.19 0.12 -4.25
C TRP A 188 -7.66 -0.60 -5.52
N TYR A 189 -8.02 -1.87 -5.33
CA TYR A 189 -8.85 -2.59 -6.29
C TYR A 189 -10.32 -2.37 -5.94
N HIS A 190 -11.13 -2.15 -6.98
CA HIS A 190 -12.56 -1.89 -6.89
C HIS A 190 -13.39 -3.04 -7.50
N VAL A 191 -14.64 -3.18 -7.07
CA VAL A 191 -15.63 -4.09 -7.70
C VAL A 191 -16.37 -3.40 -8.83
#